data_9daba9cb5b15238c3feb298d2619f5d9
#
_entry.id   9daba9cb5b15238c3feb298d2619f5d9
#
_cell.length_a   1.000
_cell.length_b   1.000
_cell.length_c   1.000
_cell.angle_alpha   90.00
_cell.angle_beta   90.00
_cell.angle_gamma   90.00
#
_symmetry.space_group_name_H-M   'P 1'
#
loop_
_entity.id
_entity.type
_entity.pdbx_description
1 polymer ?
#
loop_
_entity_poly.entity_id
_entity_poly.type
_entity_poly.pdbx_seq_one_letter_code
_entity_poly.pdbx_strand_id
1 'polypeptide(L)'
;MKIPTMHGVIDRRILVNYRVNPDVLQAVLPPPFHPKLVRGVGIAGICLIRLKGVRPAFVPSWLGIASENAAHRVAVEWRDDTGRLREGVYIPRRDTSSRLNALVGGRLFPGIHNHARFTVHETVDRFEIALASDDGGTRLSLCATLAPELPKTSVFPSLAAASAFFETGSLGYSATGDVRRFQGLELRCVQWHMDPLAVEEVHSSFFEDAAAFPAGSVEFDCALLMRGIRHEWRAREDLCCPLETVEPVIRPQIAGVQPAPMPILHEARLP
;
A
#
# COMPACT_ATOMS: atom_id res chain seq x y z
N MET A 1 3.60 11.66 18.73
CA MET A 1 2.18 11.52 19.18
C MET A 1 1.77 10.09 18.82
N LYS A 2 1.29 9.29 19.77
CA LYS A 2 0.89 7.91 19.46
C LYS A 2 -0.45 7.93 18.71
N ILE A 3 -0.50 7.32 17.55
CA ILE A 3 -1.73 7.14 16.78
C ILE A 3 -2.68 6.26 17.60
N PRO A 4 -3.94 6.66 17.83
CA PRO A 4 -4.89 5.86 18.60
C PRO A 4 -5.23 4.57 17.84
N THR A 5 -5.68 3.55 18.58
CA THR A 5 -6.27 2.36 17.94
C THR A 5 -7.51 2.77 17.15
N MET A 6 -7.55 2.40 15.88
CA MET A 6 -8.66 2.70 14.97
C MET A 6 -9.49 1.44 14.75
N HIS A 7 -10.81 1.57 14.84
CA HIS A 7 -11.77 0.53 14.52
C HIS A 7 -12.50 0.85 13.21
N GLY A 8 -12.91 -0.19 12.49
CA GLY A 8 -13.69 -0.03 11.27
C GLY A 8 -14.11 -1.35 10.67
N VAL A 9 -14.73 -1.27 9.51
CA VAL A 9 -15.08 -2.41 8.67
C VAL A 9 -14.36 -2.27 7.33
N ILE A 10 -13.65 -3.29 6.93
CA ILE A 10 -13.21 -3.51 5.57
C ILE A 10 -14.44 -4.00 4.80
N ASP A 11 -15.13 -3.07 4.13
CA ASP A 11 -16.31 -3.39 3.33
C ASP A 11 -15.93 -4.23 2.10
N ARG A 12 -14.85 -3.81 1.42
CA ARG A 12 -14.19 -4.52 0.33
C ARG A 12 -12.69 -4.27 0.40
N ARG A 13 -11.89 -5.31 0.17
CA ARG A 13 -10.44 -5.23 -0.02
C ARG A 13 -10.05 -6.15 -1.17
N ILE A 14 -9.50 -5.60 -2.23
CA ILE A 14 -8.93 -6.36 -3.33
C ILE A 14 -7.42 -6.22 -3.26
N LEU A 15 -6.73 -7.35 -3.24
CA LEU A 15 -5.28 -7.45 -3.33
C LEU A 15 -4.93 -7.87 -4.76
N VAL A 16 -4.48 -6.93 -5.57
CA VAL A 16 -3.89 -7.19 -6.89
C VAL A 16 -2.41 -7.46 -6.70
N ASN A 17 -1.94 -8.62 -7.10
CA ASN A 17 -0.58 -9.08 -6.81
C ASN A 17 0.20 -9.33 -8.08
N TYR A 18 1.46 -8.94 -8.04
CA TYR A 18 2.44 -9.13 -9.11
C TYR A 18 3.64 -9.89 -8.56
N ARG A 19 4.19 -10.78 -9.39
CA ARG A 19 5.53 -11.32 -9.20
C ARG A 19 6.52 -10.40 -9.88
N VAL A 20 7.60 -10.12 -9.17
CA VAL A 20 8.61 -9.16 -9.59
C VAL A 20 9.99 -9.80 -9.47
N ASN A 21 10.86 -9.50 -10.43
CA ASN A 21 12.26 -9.89 -10.34
C ASN A 21 12.87 -9.39 -9.01
N PRO A 22 13.49 -10.26 -8.20
CA PRO A 22 14.01 -9.89 -6.88
C PRO A 22 15.01 -8.74 -6.89
N ASP A 23 15.91 -8.71 -7.87
CA ASP A 23 16.97 -7.69 -7.95
C ASP A 23 16.37 -6.32 -8.29
N VAL A 24 15.39 -6.31 -9.21
CA VAL A 24 14.64 -5.08 -9.56
C VAL A 24 13.86 -4.59 -8.34
N LEU A 25 13.22 -5.52 -7.61
CA LEU A 25 12.47 -5.15 -6.42
C LEU A 25 13.37 -4.64 -5.29
N GLN A 26 14.57 -5.24 -5.12
CA GLN A 26 15.56 -4.77 -4.15
C GLN A 26 16.04 -3.36 -4.48
N ALA A 27 16.21 -3.01 -5.75
CA ALA A 27 16.66 -1.68 -6.17
C ALA A 27 15.67 -0.56 -5.84
N VAL A 28 14.36 -0.86 -5.71
CA VAL A 28 13.33 0.12 -5.35
C VAL A 28 12.98 0.12 -3.85
N LEU A 29 13.51 -0.83 -3.08
CA LEU A 29 13.28 -0.91 -1.64
C LEU A 29 14.31 -0.09 -0.86
N PRO A 30 13.87 0.74 0.10
CA PRO A 30 14.79 1.41 1.00
C PRO A 30 15.34 0.42 2.06
N PRO A 31 16.57 0.62 2.56
CA PRO A 31 17.04 -0.12 3.73
C PRO A 31 16.08 0.07 4.92
N PRO A 32 15.90 -0.90 5.81
CA PRO A 32 16.58 -2.20 5.85
C PRO A 32 15.80 -3.32 5.14
N PHE A 33 14.84 -2.98 4.27
CA PHE A 33 13.94 -3.94 3.66
C PHE A 33 14.61 -4.74 2.54
N HIS A 34 14.31 -6.04 2.55
CA HIS A 34 14.60 -6.98 1.46
C HIS A 34 13.30 -7.60 0.94
N PRO A 35 13.22 -7.97 -0.35
CA PRO A 35 12.05 -8.67 -0.87
C PRO A 35 11.81 -9.99 -0.13
N LYS A 36 10.59 -10.21 0.39
CA LYS A 36 10.17 -11.55 0.83
C LYS A 36 9.83 -12.37 -0.41
N LEU A 37 10.54 -13.49 -0.60
CA LEU A 37 10.43 -14.29 -1.81
C LEU A 37 9.44 -15.45 -1.67
N VAL A 38 8.72 -15.72 -2.76
CA VAL A 38 7.91 -16.93 -2.96
C VAL A 38 8.42 -17.63 -4.21
N ARG A 39 8.95 -18.83 -4.07
CA ARG A 39 9.52 -19.61 -5.18
C ARG A 39 10.53 -18.82 -6.03
N GLY A 40 11.34 -17.99 -5.37
CA GLY A 40 12.40 -17.22 -6.01
C GLY A 40 11.97 -15.91 -6.65
N VAL A 41 10.72 -15.50 -6.56
CA VAL A 41 10.25 -14.19 -7.04
C VAL A 41 9.76 -13.31 -5.88
N GLY A 42 9.92 -12.01 -6.00
CA GLY A 42 9.35 -11.04 -5.06
C GLY A 42 7.85 -10.85 -5.30
N ILE A 43 7.12 -10.52 -4.26
CA ILE A 43 5.69 -10.22 -4.32
C ILE A 43 5.46 -8.75 -4.03
N ALA A 44 4.89 -8.05 -5.01
CA ALA A 44 4.43 -6.69 -4.86
C ALA A 44 2.96 -6.58 -5.26
N GLY A 45 2.32 -5.44 -5.04
CA GLY A 45 0.93 -5.30 -5.46
C GLY A 45 0.26 -4.04 -4.98
N ILE A 46 -1.04 -3.99 -5.20
CA ILE A 46 -1.91 -2.89 -4.82
C ILE A 46 -3.03 -3.44 -3.95
N CYS A 47 -3.29 -2.76 -2.85
CA CYS A 47 -4.44 -3.00 -2.00
C CYS A 47 -5.49 -1.94 -2.29
N LEU A 48 -6.60 -2.30 -2.93
CA LEU A 48 -7.76 -1.45 -3.15
C LEU A 48 -8.78 -1.73 -2.05
N ILE A 49 -9.01 -0.76 -1.17
CA ILE A 49 -9.77 -1.00 0.04
C ILE A 49 -10.85 0.07 0.26
N ARG A 50 -12.12 -0.37 0.34
CA ARG A 50 -13.22 0.44 0.84
C ARG A 50 -13.36 0.22 2.33
N LEU A 51 -13.31 1.31 3.06
CA LEU A 51 -13.46 1.34 4.51
C LEU A 51 -14.77 1.98 4.88
N LYS A 52 -15.42 1.46 5.93
CA LYS A 52 -16.63 2.03 6.52
C LYS A 52 -16.48 2.13 8.04
N GLY A 53 -17.06 3.18 8.59
CA GLY A 53 -17.13 3.39 10.05
C GLY A 53 -15.77 3.52 10.73
N VAL A 54 -14.74 4.01 10.01
CA VAL A 54 -13.38 4.16 10.56
C VAL A 54 -13.35 5.30 11.57
N ARG A 55 -12.90 4.99 12.78
CA ARG A 55 -12.87 5.94 13.90
C ARG A 55 -11.87 5.52 14.97
N PRO A 56 -11.38 6.43 15.78
CA PRO A 56 -10.70 6.10 17.04
C PRO A 56 -11.58 5.22 17.94
N ALA A 57 -10.98 4.28 18.66
CA ALA A 57 -11.71 3.31 19.50
C ALA A 57 -12.66 3.95 20.52
N PHE A 58 -12.32 5.16 21.00
CA PHE A 58 -13.12 5.92 21.97
C PHE A 58 -14.24 6.77 21.37
N VAL A 59 -14.35 6.82 20.03
CA VAL A 59 -15.36 7.61 19.32
C VAL A 59 -16.59 6.73 19.01
N PRO A 60 -17.83 7.25 19.20
CA PRO A 60 -19.06 6.52 18.88
C PRO A 60 -19.14 6.08 17.41
N SER A 61 -19.79 4.94 17.15
CA SER A 61 -19.82 4.30 15.82
C SER A 61 -20.45 5.16 14.72
N TRP A 62 -21.39 6.02 15.06
CA TRP A 62 -22.08 6.90 14.11
C TRP A 62 -21.22 8.05 13.58
N LEU A 63 -20.08 8.36 14.21
CA LEU A 63 -19.10 9.34 13.74
C LEU A 63 -17.99 8.73 12.85
N GLY A 64 -18.10 7.44 12.55
CA GLY A 64 -17.12 6.79 11.69
C GLY A 64 -17.21 7.28 10.25
N ILE A 65 -16.04 7.44 9.61
CA ILE A 65 -15.91 7.87 8.22
C ILE A 65 -15.80 6.68 7.27
N ALA A 66 -16.19 6.91 6.01
CA ALA A 66 -15.99 5.96 4.92
C ALA A 66 -15.04 6.56 3.87
N SER A 67 -14.25 5.70 3.21
CA SER A 67 -13.37 6.13 2.13
C SER A 67 -12.98 4.96 1.22
N GLU A 68 -12.72 5.28 -0.05
CA GLU A 68 -11.95 4.42 -0.96
C GLU A 68 -10.48 4.74 -0.80
N ASN A 69 -9.65 3.71 -0.81
CA ASN A 69 -8.21 3.87 -0.62
C ASN A 69 -7.46 2.88 -1.49
N ALA A 70 -6.24 3.26 -1.87
CA ALA A 70 -5.28 2.40 -2.54
C ALA A 70 -3.93 2.48 -1.83
N ALA A 71 -3.23 1.35 -1.74
CA ALA A 71 -1.88 1.29 -1.20
C ALA A 71 -1.03 0.39 -2.08
N HIS A 72 0.01 0.95 -2.70
CA HIS A 72 1.06 0.15 -3.31
C HIS A 72 1.88 -0.49 -2.22
N ARG A 73 2.17 -1.76 -2.34
CA ARG A 73 2.84 -2.53 -1.30
C ARG A 73 3.83 -3.53 -1.89
N VAL A 74 4.89 -3.78 -1.13
CA VAL A 74 5.88 -4.82 -1.40
C VAL A 74 5.96 -5.72 -0.18
N ALA A 75 5.89 -7.04 -0.37
CA ALA A 75 6.16 -7.98 0.71
C ALA A 75 7.66 -7.97 1.02
N VAL A 76 7.99 -7.71 2.27
CA VAL A 76 9.38 -7.51 2.70
C VAL A 76 9.72 -8.30 3.96
N GLU A 77 11.01 -8.53 4.12
CA GLU A 77 11.63 -9.00 5.35
C GLU A 77 12.78 -8.08 5.75
N TRP A 78 13.11 -8.04 7.04
CA TRP A 78 14.23 -7.27 7.59
C TRP A 78 14.68 -7.88 8.92
N ARG A 79 15.88 -7.52 9.37
CA ARG A 79 16.33 -7.85 10.72
C ARG A 79 16.05 -6.70 11.67
N ASP A 80 15.46 -7.02 12.82
CA ASP A 80 15.28 -6.03 13.88
C ASP A 80 16.60 -5.83 14.69
N ASP A 81 16.58 -4.89 15.64
CA ASP A 81 17.76 -4.54 16.46
C ASP A 81 18.30 -5.72 17.28
N THR A 82 17.52 -6.78 17.44
CA THR A 82 17.95 -8.03 18.10
C THR A 82 18.52 -9.06 17.11
N GLY A 83 18.57 -8.72 15.81
CA GLY A 83 18.98 -9.62 14.72
C GLY A 83 17.90 -10.62 14.29
N ARG A 84 16.71 -10.58 14.89
CA ARG A 84 15.60 -11.47 14.53
C ARG A 84 15.02 -11.08 13.18
N LEU A 85 14.80 -12.07 12.33
CA LEU A 85 14.09 -11.86 11.05
C LEU A 85 12.63 -11.51 11.30
N ARG A 86 12.20 -10.41 10.73
CA ARG A 86 10.83 -9.89 10.73
C ARG A 86 10.31 -9.84 9.32
N GLU A 87 9.01 -9.89 9.17
CA GLU A 87 8.34 -9.82 7.88
C GLU A 87 7.11 -8.91 7.93
N GLY A 88 6.73 -8.38 6.78
CA GLY A 88 5.58 -7.47 6.64
C GLY A 88 5.47 -6.92 5.24
N VAL A 89 4.92 -5.73 5.13
CA VAL A 89 4.79 -5.01 3.86
C VAL A 89 5.39 -3.61 3.96
N TYR A 90 6.20 -3.23 2.98
CA TYR A 90 6.58 -1.83 2.75
C TYR A 90 5.53 -1.17 1.86
N ILE A 91 5.13 0.06 2.20
CA ILE A 91 4.10 0.81 1.51
C ILE A 91 4.69 2.13 1.03
N PRO A 92 5.18 2.18 -0.22
CA PRO A 92 5.78 3.40 -0.79
C PRO A 92 4.77 4.50 -1.04
N ARG A 93 3.50 4.14 -1.32
CA ARG A 93 2.48 5.11 -1.68
C ARG A 93 1.09 4.70 -1.20
N ARG A 94 0.34 5.71 -0.73
CA ARG A 94 -1.09 5.61 -0.39
C ARG A 94 -1.87 6.70 -1.09
N ASP A 95 -3.04 6.32 -1.60
CA ASP A 95 -4.00 7.22 -2.22
C ASP A 95 -5.37 7.04 -1.52
N THR A 96 -6.13 8.13 -1.34
CA THR A 96 -7.41 8.11 -0.63
C THR A 96 -8.41 9.05 -1.27
N SER A 97 -9.70 8.67 -1.27
CA SER A 97 -10.79 9.55 -1.69
C SER A 97 -11.15 10.61 -0.62
N SER A 98 -10.63 10.45 0.59
CA SER A 98 -10.92 11.35 1.72
C SER A 98 -9.93 12.50 1.77
N ARG A 99 -10.40 13.72 1.50
CA ARG A 99 -9.59 14.94 1.68
C ARG A 99 -9.11 15.10 3.11
N LEU A 100 -9.92 14.69 4.10
CA LEU A 100 -9.52 14.71 5.50
C LEU A 100 -8.34 13.77 5.75
N ASN A 101 -8.40 12.53 5.26
CA ASN A 101 -7.28 11.58 5.40
C ASN A 101 -6.03 12.08 4.70
N ALA A 102 -6.15 12.71 3.52
CA ALA A 102 -5.02 13.31 2.82
C ALA A 102 -4.41 14.47 3.62
N LEU A 103 -5.23 15.32 4.25
CA LEU A 103 -4.76 16.45 5.05
C LEU A 103 -4.10 16.02 6.37
N VAL A 104 -4.65 14.99 7.03
CA VAL A 104 -4.16 14.52 8.34
C VAL A 104 -3.26 13.29 8.24
N GLY A 105 -2.94 12.84 7.04
CA GLY A 105 -2.02 11.74 6.78
C GLY A 105 -0.70 11.93 7.52
N GLY A 106 -0.15 10.85 8.10
CA GLY A 106 1.02 10.91 8.98
C GLY A 106 0.73 11.35 10.43
N ARG A 107 -0.45 11.91 10.70
CA ARG A 107 -0.88 12.32 12.05
C ARG A 107 -1.91 11.38 12.67
N LEU A 108 -2.91 10.97 11.91
CA LEU A 108 -3.95 10.01 12.32
C LEU A 108 -3.76 8.62 11.71
N PHE A 109 -3.18 8.55 10.51
CA PHE A 109 -2.82 7.32 9.82
C PHE A 109 -1.36 7.39 9.39
N PRO A 110 -0.61 6.27 9.45
CA PRO A 110 0.78 6.22 9.04
C PRO A 110 0.98 6.57 7.57
N GLY A 111 2.08 7.27 7.30
CA GLY A 111 2.53 7.61 5.95
C GLY A 111 1.83 8.81 5.34
N ILE A 112 2.28 9.15 4.14
CA ILE A 112 1.72 10.22 3.31
C ILE A 112 0.52 9.65 2.57
N HIS A 113 -0.61 10.36 2.63
CA HIS A 113 -1.83 10.03 1.90
C HIS A 113 -2.07 11.07 0.83
N ASN A 114 -2.06 10.66 -0.44
CA ASN A 114 -2.37 11.52 -1.56
C ASN A 114 -3.87 11.48 -1.84
N HIS A 115 -4.47 12.63 -2.15
CA HIS A 115 -5.86 12.64 -2.56
C HIS A 115 -6.00 12.08 -3.98
N ALA A 116 -7.02 11.24 -4.19
CA ALA A 116 -7.33 10.65 -5.49
C ALA A 116 -8.83 10.56 -5.72
N ARG A 117 -9.23 10.65 -6.97
CA ARG A 117 -10.61 10.39 -7.41
C ARG A 117 -10.75 8.91 -7.73
N PHE A 118 -11.77 8.30 -7.16
CA PHE A 118 -12.13 6.91 -7.41
C PHE A 118 -13.44 6.83 -8.17
N THR A 119 -13.49 5.99 -9.19
CA THR A 119 -14.72 5.57 -9.88
C THR A 119 -14.87 4.08 -9.61
N VAL A 120 -15.99 3.68 -9.03
CA VAL A 120 -16.24 2.29 -8.63
C VAL A 120 -17.62 1.87 -9.11
N HIS A 121 -17.66 0.82 -9.92
CA HIS A 121 -18.87 0.10 -10.30
C HIS A 121 -18.69 -1.35 -9.87
N GLU A 122 -19.58 -1.83 -9.00
CA GLU A 122 -19.47 -3.19 -8.48
C GLU A 122 -20.84 -3.84 -8.31
N THR A 123 -20.87 -5.13 -8.56
CA THR A 123 -21.97 -6.04 -8.24
C THR A 123 -21.51 -7.04 -7.17
N VAL A 124 -22.28 -8.10 -6.96
CA VAL A 124 -21.88 -9.16 -6.02
C VAL A 124 -20.61 -9.90 -6.48
N ASP A 125 -20.41 -10.00 -7.78
CA ASP A 125 -19.40 -10.83 -8.42
C ASP A 125 -18.46 -10.08 -9.39
N ARG A 126 -18.75 -8.81 -9.75
CA ARG A 126 -17.96 -8.01 -10.68
C ARG A 126 -17.49 -6.70 -10.04
N PHE A 127 -16.25 -6.32 -10.33
CA PHE A 127 -15.58 -5.16 -9.77
C PHE A 127 -14.88 -4.37 -10.87
N GLU A 128 -15.32 -3.14 -11.08
CA GLU A 128 -14.68 -2.18 -11.96
C GLU A 128 -14.24 -0.98 -11.12
N ILE A 129 -12.94 -0.79 -10.98
CA ILE A 129 -12.36 0.23 -10.11
C ILE A 129 -11.34 1.01 -10.90
N ALA A 130 -11.50 2.33 -10.95
CA ALA A 130 -10.49 3.22 -11.47
C ALA A 130 -10.13 4.28 -10.43
N LEU A 131 -8.88 4.71 -10.42
CA LEU A 131 -8.42 5.84 -9.64
C LEU A 131 -7.44 6.70 -10.43
N ALA A 132 -7.47 8.00 -10.13
CA ALA A 132 -6.48 8.96 -10.59
C ALA A 132 -6.17 9.93 -9.44
N SER A 133 -4.91 9.99 -9.03
CA SER A 133 -4.45 10.91 -7.98
C SER A 133 -4.36 12.35 -8.49
N ASP A 134 -4.64 13.31 -7.61
CA ASP A 134 -4.64 14.74 -7.98
C ASP A 134 -3.23 15.25 -8.30
N ASP A 135 -2.20 14.63 -7.74
CA ASP A 135 -0.78 14.93 -8.05
C ASP A 135 -0.28 14.27 -9.34
N GLY A 136 -1.14 13.52 -10.06
CA GLY A 136 -0.79 12.80 -11.27
C GLY A 136 0.12 11.57 -11.06
N GLY A 137 0.51 11.27 -9.81
CA GLY A 137 1.47 10.22 -9.48
C GLY A 137 0.92 8.80 -9.57
N THR A 138 -0.41 8.63 -9.60
CA THR A 138 -1.02 7.31 -9.70
C THR A 138 -2.22 7.34 -10.62
N ARG A 139 -2.26 6.39 -11.55
CA ARG A 139 -3.43 5.98 -12.31
C ARG A 139 -3.54 4.48 -12.24
N LEU A 140 -4.76 4.01 -12.01
CA LEU A 140 -5.04 2.58 -11.95
C LEU A 140 -6.42 2.31 -12.53
N SER A 141 -6.56 1.19 -13.23
CA SER A 141 -7.84 0.57 -13.57
C SER A 141 -7.79 -0.93 -13.30
N LEU A 142 -8.89 -1.48 -12.84
CA LEU A 142 -9.09 -2.90 -12.59
C LEU A 142 -10.48 -3.29 -13.05
N CYS A 143 -10.57 -4.37 -13.84
CA CYS A 143 -11.79 -5.09 -14.13
C CYS A 143 -11.60 -6.55 -13.73
N ALA A 144 -12.45 -7.05 -12.81
CA ALA A 144 -12.31 -8.39 -12.28
C ALA A 144 -13.66 -8.99 -11.90
N THR A 145 -13.75 -10.32 -11.91
CA THR A 145 -14.93 -11.08 -11.47
C THR A 145 -14.54 -12.14 -10.44
N LEU A 146 -15.51 -12.63 -9.64
CA LEU A 146 -15.27 -13.77 -8.76
C LEU A 146 -14.83 -14.99 -9.57
N ALA A 147 -13.84 -15.72 -9.04
CA ALA A 147 -13.32 -16.93 -9.63
C ALA A 147 -13.42 -18.11 -8.64
N PRO A 148 -13.54 -19.35 -9.13
CA PRO A 148 -13.55 -20.53 -8.25
C PRO A 148 -12.15 -20.87 -7.70
N GLU A 149 -11.09 -20.49 -8.40
CA GLU A 149 -9.70 -20.84 -8.09
C GLU A 149 -8.71 -19.75 -8.51
N LEU A 150 -7.49 -19.83 -8.00
CA LEU A 150 -6.38 -18.98 -8.44
C LEU A 150 -6.00 -19.28 -9.91
N PRO A 151 -5.39 -18.29 -10.62
CA PRO A 151 -4.80 -18.55 -11.92
C PRO A 151 -3.78 -19.70 -11.84
N LYS A 152 -3.81 -20.62 -12.81
CA LYS A 152 -2.85 -21.75 -12.85
C LYS A 152 -1.40 -21.32 -12.96
N THR A 153 -1.17 -20.09 -13.40
CA THR A 153 0.16 -19.46 -13.51
C THR A 153 0.62 -18.81 -12.21
N SER A 154 -0.22 -18.76 -11.16
CA SER A 154 0.16 -18.15 -9.88
C SER A 154 1.34 -18.89 -9.24
N VAL A 155 2.22 -18.12 -8.59
CA VAL A 155 3.31 -18.69 -7.79
C VAL A 155 2.81 -19.38 -6.52
N PHE A 156 1.61 -19.09 -6.09
CA PHE A 156 0.98 -19.75 -4.94
C PHE A 156 0.34 -21.06 -5.36
N PRO A 157 0.68 -22.19 -4.70
CA PRO A 157 0.17 -23.50 -5.07
C PRO A 157 -1.32 -23.70 -4.77
N SER A 158 -1.89 -22.85 -3.93
CA SER A 158 -3.30 -22.89 -3.53
C SER A 158 -3.77 -21.57 -2.95
N LEU A 159 -5.08 -21.37 -2.90
CA LEU A 159 -5.69 -20.22 -2.21
C LEU A 159 -5.29 -20.18 -0.73
N ALA A 160 -5.21 -21.33 -0.07
CA ALA A 160 -4.80 -21.41 1.34
C ALA A 160 -3.35 -20.93 1.53
N ALA A 161 -2.44 -21.27 0.61
CA ALA A 161 -1.04 -20.80 0.65
C ALA A 161 -0.95 -19.29 0.41
N ALA A 162 -1.68 -18.76 -0.55
CA ALA A 162 -1.76 -17.32 -0.80
C ALA A 162 -2.35 -16.59 0.42
N SER A 163 -3.47 -17.09 0.97
CA SER A 163 -4.12 -16.53 2.13
C SER A 163 -3.18 -16.45 3.34
N ALA A 164 -2.49 -17.55 3.68
CA ALA A 164 -1.51 -17.58 4.77
C ALA A 164 -0.37 -16.57 4.56
N PHE A 165 0.14 -16.45 3.33
CA PHE A 165 1.20 -15.49 3.01
C PHE A 165 0.75 -14.04 3.27
N PHE A 166 -0.46 -13.66 2.87
CA PHE A 166 -0.96 -12.29 3.06
C PHE A 166 -1.45 -12.03 4.49
N GLU A 167 -1.85 -13.04 5.23
CA GLU A 167 -2.21 -12.92 6.66
C GLU A 167 -0.98 -12.60 7.52
N THR A 168 0.15 -13.25 7.27
CA THR A 168 1.43 -12.95 7.96
C THR A 168 1.95 -11.53 7.63
N GLY A 169 1.61 -10.98 6.48
CA GLY A 169 1.93 -9.61 6.04
C GLY A 169 1.03 -8.51 6.64
N SER A 170 0.44 -8.72 7.82
CA SER A 170 -0.45 -7.74 8.48
C SER A 170 0.26 -6.51 9.05
N LEU A 171 1.58 -6.56 9.26
CA LEU A 171 2.41 -5.44 9.68
C LEU A 171 2.89 -4.64 8.46
N GLY A 172 2.51 -3.38 8.39
CA GLY A 172 2.90 -2.48 7.30
C GLY A 172 3.73 -1.31 7.76
N TYR A 173 4.78 -0.99 7.03
CA TYR A 173 5.59 0.22 7.20
C TYR A 173 5.39 1.15 6.01
N SER A 174 4.95 2.38 6.31
CA SER A 174 4.67 3.40 5.28
C SER A 174 5.81 4.38 5.16
N ALA A 175 6.16 4.72 3.92
CA ALA A 175 7.06 5.81 3.63
C ALA A 175 6.56 7.13 4.24
N THR A 176 7.48 7.95 4.70
CA THR A 176 7.21 9.28 5.25
C THR A 176 7.96 10.36 4.45
N GLY A 177 7.86 11.63 4.86
CA GLY A 177 8.69 12.70 4.31
C GLY A 177 10.19 12.54 4.62
N ASP A 178 10.53 11.79 5.68
CA ASP A 178 11.90 11.39 5.99
C ASP A 178 12.18 10.01 5.37
N VAL A 179 13.14 9.94 4.46
CA VAL A 179 13.52 8.72 3.73
C VAL A 179 14.06 7.60 4.64
N ARG A 180 14.43 7.94 5.88
CA ARG A 180 14.99 7.02 6.88
C ARG A 180 13.98 6.56 7.90
N ARG A 181 12.75 7.08 7.86
CA ARG A 181 11.72 6.80 8.86
C ARG A 181 10.49 6.21 8.20
N PHE A 182 10.07 5.07 8.69
CA PHE A 182 8.87 4.35 8.23
C PHE A 182 7.90 4.21 9.38
N GLN A 183 6.66 4.64 9.17
CA GLN A 183 5.63 4.56 10.19
C GLN A 183 4.94 3.20 10.17
N GLY A 184 4.96 2.53 11.34
CA GLY A 184 4.42 1.18 11.50
C GLY A 184 2.93 1.16 11.82
N LEU A 185 2.19 0.28 11.14
CA LEU A 185 0.78 -0.02 11.40
C LEU A 185 0.51 -1.51 11.26
N GLU A 186 -0.13 -2.10 12.26
CA GLU A 186 -0.58 -3.49 12.22
C GLU A 186 -2.09 -3.54 11.99
N LEU A 187 -2.50 -4.33 11.00
CA LEU A 187 -3.89 -4.67 10.75
C LEU A 187 -4.25 -5.96 11.51
N ARG A 188 -5.29 -5.92 12.33
CA ARG A 188 -5.89 -7.09 12.98
C ARG A 188 -7.30 -7.29 12.50
N CYS A 189 -7.55 -8.39 11.84
CA CYS A 189 -8.87 -8.79 11.38
C CYS A 189 -9.51 -9.78 12.36
N VAL A 190 -10.81 -9.64 12.62
CA VAL A 190 -11.57 -10.61 13.43
C VAL A 190 -11.74 -11.94 12.70
N GLN A 191 -11.85 -11.86 11.38
CA GLN A 191 -11.93 -13.00 10.48
C GLN A 191 -11.02 -12.77 9.29
N TRP A 192 -10.43 -13.86 8.78
CA TRP A 192 -9.58 -13.81 7.60
C TRP A 192 -10.12 -14.82 6.59
N HIS A 193 -10.73 -14.29 5.54
CA HIS A 193 -11.24 -15.08 4.42
C HIS A 193 -10.95 -14.36 3.12
N MET A 194 -10.51 -15.09 2.11
CA MET A 194 -10.20 -14.58 0.78
C MET A 194 -10.88 -15.41 -0.29
N ASP A 195 -11.45 -14.72 -1.27
CA ASP A 195 -11.97 -15.29 -2.51
C ASP A 195 -11.03 -14.94 -3.66
N PRO A 196 -10.74 -15.84 -4.60
CA PRO A 196 -9.95 -15.50 -5.78
C PRO A 196 -10.77 -14.66 -6.76
N LEU A 197 -10.07 -13.81 -7.53
CA LEU A 197 -10.65 -13.04 -8.63
C LEU A 197 -9.99 -13.42 -9.94
N ALA A 198 -10.80 -13.57 -10.99
CA ALA A 198 -10.35 -13.55 -12.38
C ALA A 198 -10.24 -12.08 -12.83
N VAL A 199 -9.05 -11.65 -13.18
CA VAL A 199 -8.78 -10.30 -13.66
C VAL A 199 -8.86 -10.31 -15.18
N GLU A 200 -9.78 -9.51 -15.74
CA GLU A 200 -9.93 -9.30 -17.18
C GLU A 200 -8.91 -8.27 -17.67
N GLU A 201 -8.74 -7.20 -16.88
CA GLU A 201 -7.83 -6.11 -17.21
C GLU A 201 -7.32 -5.45 -15.92
N VAL A 202 -6.03 -5.13 -15.90
CA VAL A 202 -5.44 -4.32 -14.84
C VAL A 202 -4.31 -3.45 -15.40
N HIS A 203 -4.37 -2.16 -15.11
CA HIS A 203 -3.32 -1.18 -15.40
C HIS A 203 -2.91 -0.47 -14.14
N SER A 204 -1.62 -0.22 -13.99
CA SER A 204 -1.05 0.53 -12.87
C SER A 204 0.16 1.32 -13.32
N SER A 205 0.03 2.64 -13.37
CA SER A 205 1.15 3.51 -13.75
C SER A 205 2.38 3.34 -12.84
N PHE A 206 2.20 2.82 -11.61
CA PHE A 206 3.30 2.54 -10.70
C PHE A 206 4.15 1.34 -11.16
N PHE A 207 3.50 0.25 -11.58
CA PHE A 207 4.20 -0.95 -12.05
C PHE A 207 4.57 -0.90 -13.54
N GLU A 208 4.00 0.05 -14.28
CA GLU A 208 4.30 0.33 -15.68
C GLU A 208 5.42 1.37 -15.86
N ASP A 209 5.94 1.94 -14.76
CA ASP A 209 7.10 2.82 -14.79
C ASP A 209 8.37 2.06 -15.19
N ALA A 210 8.76 2.15 -16.45
CA ALA A 210 9.92 1.43 -16.99
C ALA A 210 11.26 1.83 -16.35
N ALA A 211 11.34 2.99 -15.69
CA ALA A 211 12.55 3.41 -14.97
C ALA A 211 12.74 2.62 -13.68
N ALA A 212 11.64 2.27 -12.99
CA ALA A 212 11.67 1.48 -11.77
C ALA A 212 11.53 -0.03 -12.06
N PHE A 213 10.73 -0.37 -13.07
CA PHE A 213 10.38 -1.75 -13.42
C PHE A 213 10.61 -1.98 -14.92
N PRO A 214 11.82 -2.35 -15.34
CA PRO A 214 12.12 -2.66 -16.74
C PRO A 214 11.19 -3.72 -17.33
N ALA A 215 10.98 -3.68 -18.63
CA ALA A 215 10.10 -4.62 -19.34
C ALA A 215 10.43 -6.09 -18.98
N GLY A 216 9.41 -6.88 -18.67
CA GLY A 216 9.55 -8.28 -18.27
C GLY A 216 9.96 -8.51 -16.82
N SER A 217 10.19 -7.45 -16.03
CA SER A 217 10.53 -7.59 -14.60
C SER A 217 9.31 -7.73 -13.68
N VAL A 218 8.12 -7.38 -14.16
CA VAL A 218 6.84 -7.43 -13.42
C VAL A 218 5.82 -8.20 -14.23
N GLU A 219 5.15 -9.15 -13.60
CA GLU A 219 4.04 -9.90 -14.20
C GLU A 219 2.88 -10.01 -13.21
N PHE A 220 1.65 -9.89 -13.71
CA PHE A 220 0.47 -10.17 -12.88
C PHE A 220 0.50 -11.62 -12.39
N ASP A 221 0.19 -11.82 -11.11
CA ASP A 221 0.12 -13.16 -10.50
C ASP A 221 -1.31 -13.59 -10.18
N CYS A 222 -1.96 -12.87 -9.29
CA CYS A 222 -3.34 -13.18 -8.87
C CYS A 222 -4.01 -11.96 -8.23
N ALA A 223 -5.33 -12.01 -8.14
CA ALA A 223 -6.08 -11.06 -7.32
C ALA A 223 -6.97 -11.80 -6.31
N LEU A 224 -7.11 -11.21 -5.12
CA LEU A 224 -7.82 -11.79 -3.99
C LEU A 224 -8.76 -10.75 -3.39
N LEU A 225 -9.95 -11.19 -3.01
CA LEU A 225 -11.03 -10.37 -2.44
C LEU A 225 -11.29 -10.75 -0.99
N MET A 226 -11.49 -9.73 -0.15
CA MET A 226 -12.01 -9.84 1.21
C MET A 226 -13.19 -8.88 1.37
N ARG A 227 -14.25 -9.28 2.11
CA ARG A 227 -15.46 -8.47 2.31
C ARG A 227 -15.99 -8.55 3.74
N GLY A 228 -16.57 -7.44 4.21
CA GLY A 228 -17.35 -7.40 5.44
C GLY A 228 -16.56 -7.67 6.73
N ILE A 229 -15.26 -7.36 6.77
CA ILE A 229 -14.36 -7.76 7.84
C ILE A 229 -14.21 -6.65 8.87
N ARG A 230 -14.59 -6.91 10.12
CA ARG A 230 -14.25 -6.02 11.24
C ARG A 230 -12.75 -6.06 11.50
N HIS A 231 -12.16 -4.89 11.70
CA HIS A 231 -10.73 -4.79 11.91
C HIS A 231 -10.37 -3.71 12.93
N GLU A 232 -9.15 -3.85 13.44
CA GLU A 232 -8.45 -2.85 14.23
C GLU A 232 -7.14 -2.51 13.54
N TRP A 233 -6.79 -1.23 13.52
CA TRP A 233 -5.44 -0.78 13.24
C TRP A 233 -4.77 -0.32 14.52
N ARG A 234 -3.59 -0.88 14.76
CA ARG A 234 -2.74 -0.54 15.89
C ARG A 234 -1.43 0.04 15.39
N ALA A 235 -1.11 1.25 15.86
CA ALA A 235 0.21 1.82 15.61
C ALA A 235 1.30 0.91 16.18
N ARG A 236 2.39 0.80 15.44
CA ARG A 236 3.62 0.13 15.86
C ARG A 236 4.74 1.16 15.94
N GLU A 237 5.83 0.80 16.59
CA GLU A 237 7.02 1.65 16.65
C GLU A 237 7.50 1.93 15.22
N ASP A 238 7.97 3.15 15.02
CA ASP A 238 8.55 3.55 13.74
C ASP A 238 9.87 2.81 13.53
N LEU A 239 10.13 2.42 12.30
CA LEU A 239 11.40 1.88 11.89
C LEU A 239 12.29 3.02 11.40
N CYS A 240 13.46 3.16 11.98
CA CYS A 240 14.44 4.17 11.62
C CYS A 240 15.74 3.51 11.13
N CYS A 241 16.26 3.98 9.99
CA CYS A 241 17.54 3.48 9.47
C CYS A 241 18.69 4.38 9.92
N PRO A 242 19.83 3.82 10.39
CA PRO A 242 21.04 4.58 10.67
C PRO A 242 21.58 5.30 9.43
N LEU A 243 22.28 6.41 9.65
CA LEU A 243 22.82 7.27 8.57
C LEU A 243 23.78 6.55 7.60
N GLU A 244 24.44 5.48 8.04
CA GLU A 244 25.50 4.80 7.29
C GLU A 244 24.98 3.85 6.18
N THR A 245 23.66 3.62 6.10
CA THR A 245 23.07 2.63 5.18
C THR A 245 22.28 3.23 4.03
N VAL A 246 22.24 4.55 3.89
CA VAL A 246 21.43 5.19 2.84
C VAL A 246 22.27 5.38 1.57
N GLU A 247 22.36 4.37 0.73
CA GLU A 247 22.63 4.60 -0.70
C GLU A 247 21.43 5.32 -1.34
N PRO A 248 21.64 6.16 -2.35
CA PRO A 248 20.54 6.89 -2.99
C PRO A 248 19.56 5.89 -3.61
N VAL A 249 18.40 5.73 -2.98
CA VAL A 249 17.28 4.97 -3.56
C VAL A 249 16.85 5.68 -4.83
N ILE A 250 16.91 5.02 -5.96
CA ILE A 250 16.31 5.50 -7.21
C ILE A 250 14.80 5.49 -6.96
N ARG A 251 14.27 6.65 -6.55
CA ARG A 251 12.82 6.82 -6.50
C ARG A 251 12.32 6.87 -7.94
N PRO A 252 11.24 6.15 -8.29
CA PRO A 252 10.56 6.40 -9.55
C PRO A 252 10.31 7.91 -9.65
N GLN A 253 10.90 8.57 -10.63
CA GLN A 253 10.61 9.97 -10.90
C GLN A 253 9.18 10.00 -11.45
N ILE A 254 8.25 10.35 -10.59
CA ILE A 254 6.89 10.67 -11.01
C ILE A 254 7.03 11.93 -11.86
N ALA A 255 6.96 11.76 -13.17
CA ALA A 255 7.05 12.85 -14.13
C ALA A 255 5.96 13.87 -13.78
N GLY A 256 6.34 15.09 -13.39
CA GLY A 256 5.40 16.19 -13.30
C GLY A 256 5.46 17.14 -12.12
N VAL A 257 6.41 17.04 -11.18
CA VAL A 257 6.53 18.06 -10.14
C VAL A 257 7.92 18.69 -10.17
N GLN A 258 8.06 19.79 -10.89
CA GLN A 258 9.10 20.76 -10.55
C GLN A 258 8.72 21.41 -9.21
N PRO A 259 9.61 21.44 -8.21
CA PRO A 259 9.36 22.24 -7.03
C PRO A 259 9.25 23.70 -7.45
N ALA A 260 8.14 24.34 -7.10
CA ALA A 260 7.99 25.79 -7.27
C ALA A 260 9.18 26.50 -6.58
N PRO A 261 9.81 27.50 -7.21
CA PRO A 261 10.87 28.26 -6.59
C PRO A 261 10.31 28.95 -5.33
N MET A 262 10.98 28.77 -4.20
CA MET A 262 10.64 29.49 -2.97
C MET A 262 10.78 30.99 -3.22
N PRO A 263 9.79 31.81 -2.82
CA PRO A 263 9.92 33.25 -2.91
C PRO A 263 11.10 33.73 -2.02
N ILE A 264 12.02 34.44 -2.63
CA ILE A 264 13.09 35.11 -1.90
C ILE A 264 12.42 36.23 -1.10
N LEU A 265 12.38 36.06 0.22
CA LEU A 265 12.00 37.14 1.13
C LEU A 265 13.06 38.23 1.07
N HIS A 266 12.78 39.31 0.36
CA HIS A 266 13.55 40.55 0.46
C HIS A 266 13.35 41.09 1.88
N GLU A 267 14.42 41.13 2.66
CA GLU A 267 14.49 41.88 3.91
C GLU A 267 14.16 43.35 3.60
N ALA A 268 13.00 43.81 4.04
CA ALA A 268 12.66 45.23 4.08
C ALA A 268 13.46 45.86 5.21
N ARG A 269 14.48 46.66 4.85
CA ARG A 269 15.06 47.61 5.80
C ARG A 269 14.02 48.68 6.11
N LEU A 270 13.67 48.77 7.38
CA LEU A 270 12.87 49.88 7.93
C LEU A 270 13.78 51.11 8.14
N PRO A 271 13.23 52.33 8.00
CA PRO A 271 13.95 53.58 8.11
C PRO A 271 14.37 53.88 9.53
#